data_6d81b1d8c0be4292ba35ac8737820975
#
_entry.id   6d81b1d8c0be4292ba35ac8737820975
#
_cell.length_a   1.000
_cell.length_b   1.000
_cell.length_c   1.000
_cell.angle_alpha   90.00
_cell.angle_beta   90.00
_cell.angle_gamma   90.00
#
_symmetry.space_group_name_H-M   'P 1'
#
loop_
_entity.id
_entity.type
_entity.pdbx_description
1 polymer ?
#
loop_
_entity_poly.entity_id
_entity_poly.type
_entity_poly.pdbx_seq_one_letter_code
_entity_poly.pdbx_strand_id
1 'polypeptide(L)'
;MTDSSGIGAPEDLERPAGEELTASATEQGSGDGAAVLAFHEATKVYPGRRTPAISNFTLEIPAGEICVLIGPSGSGKTTAMKLVNRLIPLTSGEVTIDGRSIGDLNETELRRGIGYVFQQIGLFPHMTVEGNVGTVPRLAGWPKERIRARARELLELVGLEPDDDLKRYPGEFSGGQQQRIGVARAMAAGQPLMLMDEPFGALDPITRDRLQDDFLRLHAEVPKTVVFVTHDIDEAIKMGHRIAILREGELVQYDTPDHILAAPANEFVADFVGADRGLKRLNVWRLSQLDLEPLPPDGPAGPTARDDTLLRDVLSLMLTEGVERVTVVDGDGQPKGSVALETITRLIGPDQSPVGA
;
A
#
# COMPACT_ATOMS: atom_id res chain seq x y z
N MET A 1 -61.11 56.37 36.64
CA MET A 1 -60.04 57.13 37.24
C MET A 1 -58.80 56.24 37.02
N THR A 2 -58.10 56.40 35.92
CA THR A 2 -56.85 57.14 35.71
C THR A 2 -55.72 56.48 36.46
N ASP A 3 -54.70 55.97 35.90
CA ASP A 3 -53.75 56.70 35.15
C ASP A 3 -52.83 55.73 34.34
N SER A 4 -52.49 56.13 33.19
CA SER A 4 -51.53 55.57 32.26
C SER A 4 -50.16 56.14 32.57
N SER A 5 -49.15 55.33 32.73
CA SER A 5 -47.80 55.77 32.58
C SER A 5 -47.00 54.79 31.77
N GLY A 6 -46.56 55.23 30.61
CA GLY A 6 -45.77 54.53 29.64
C GLY A 6 -44.38 54.25 30.18
N ILE A 7 -43.85 53.11 29.80
CA ILE A 7 -42.42 52.78 29.92
C ILE A 7 -41.86 52.69 28.52
N GLY A 8 -40.88 53.57 28.29
CA GLY A 8 -40.19 53.74 27.03
C GLY A 8 -39.48 52.47 26.57
N ALA A 9 -39.39 52.34 25.26
CA ALA A 9 -38.56 51.37 24.59
C ALA A 9 -37.07 51.63 24.90
N PRO A 10 -36.26 50.65 25.12
CA PRO A 10 -34.81 50.85 25.17
C PRO A 10 -34.25 51.00 23.76
N GLU A 11 -33.33 51.94 23.68
CA GLU A 11 -32.56 52.41 22.56
C GLU A 11 -31.93 51.31 21.75
N ASP A 12 -31.87 51.54 20.44
CA ASP A 12 -31.09 50.80 19.46
C ASP A 12 -29.62 50.70 19.89
N LEU A 13 -29.21 49.49 20.27
CA LEU A 13 -27.80 49.09 20.29
C LEU A 13 -27.37 48.83 18.86
N GLU A 14 -26.69 49.78 18.27
CA GLU A 14 -25.93 49.64 17.03
C GLU A 14 -25.04 48.42 17.13
N ARG A 15 -25.32 47.42 16.26
CA ARG A 15 -24.39 46.34 15.97
C ARG A 15 -23.19 46.95 15.26
N PRO A 16 -21.94 46.70 15.72
CA PRO A 16 -20.79 47.10 14.93
C PRO A 16 -20.81 46.31 13.61
N ALA A 17 -20.55 47.08 12.54
CA ALA A 17 -20.42 46.56 11.17
C ALA A 17 -19.52 45.37 11.10
N GLY A 18 -19.95 44.39 10.29
CA GLY A 18 -19.26 43.16 10.03
C GLY A 18 -17.79 43.34 9.71
N GLU A 19 -16.92 42.80 10.53
CA GLU A 19 -15.66 42.31 10.04
C GLU A 19 -15.98 41.09 9.14
N GLU A 20 -15.86 41.34 7.84
CA GLU A 20 -15.66 40.30 6.86
C GLU A 20 -14.46 39.50 7.34
N LEU A 21 -14.74 38.35 8.00
CA LEU A 21 -13.82 37.26 8.08
C LEU A 21 -13.54 36.85 6.64
N THR A 22 -12.60 37.51 6.02
CA THR A 22 -11.87 36.97 4.88
C THR A 22 -11.31 35.63 5.37
N ALA A 23 -12.05 34.59 5.04
CA ALA A 23 -11.53 33.23 5.05
C ALA A 23 -10.35 33.23 4.05
N SER A 24 -9.18 33.55 4.56
CA SER A 24 -7.95 33.09 3.98
C SER A 24 -7.99 31.55 4.16
N ALA A 25 -8.73 30.91 3.29
CA ALA A 25 -8.51 29.54 2.95
C ALA A 25 -7.07 29.50 2.44
N THR A 26 -6.16 29.24 3.35
CA THR A 26 -4.87 28.71 3.01
C THR A 26 -5.19 27.46 2.21
N GLU A 27 -5.07 27.57 0.89
CA GLU A 27 -4.86 26.45 -0.01
C GLU A 27 -3.57 25.77 0.45
N GLN A 28 -3.65 25.04 1.56
CA GLN A 28 -2.68 24.01 1.90
C GLN A 28 -3.10 22.79 1.09
N GLY A 29 -2.36 22.60 0.02
CA GLY A 29 -2.52 21.56 -0.94
C GLY A 29 -2.87 20.23 -0.29
N SER A 30 -4.07 19.75 -0.59
CA SER A 30 -4.28 18.32 -0.80
C SER A 30 -3.49 17.99 -2.06
N GLY A 31 -2.16 17.89 -1.90
CA GLY A 31 -1.29 17.45 -2.97
C GLY A 31 -1.73 16.06 -3.38
N ASP A 32 -2.03 15.88 -4.65
CA ASP A 32 -2.19 14.58 -5.32
C ASP A 32 -0.90 13.74 -5.22
N GLY A 33 0.11 14.20 -4.48
CA GLY A 33 1.40 13.60 -4.25
C GLY A 33 1.38 12.50 -3.17
N ALA A 34 2.42 11.70 -3.15
CA ALA A 34 2.73 10.74 -2.09
C ALA A 34 3.44 11.45 -0.92
N ALA A 35 3.28 10.94 0.31
CA ALA A 35 3.87 11.51 1.52
C ALA A 35 5.04 10.65 2.03
N VAL A 36 6.08 11.27 2.58
CA VAL A 36 7.13 10.56 3.32
C VAL A 36 6.63 10.22 4.71
N LEU A 37 6.74 8.95 5.12
CA LEU A 37 6.42 8.52 6.49
C LEU A 37 7.71 8.11 7.20
N ALA A 38 7.96 8.68 8.38
CA ALA A 38 9.11 8.29 9.18
C ALA A 38 8.77 8.01 10.64
N PHE A 39 9.47 7.03 11.20
CA PHE A 39 9.50 6.69 12.60
C PHE A 39 10.89 7.04 13.15
N HIS A 40 10.95 7.77 14.26
CA HIS A 40 12.18 8.17 14.92
C HIS A 40 12.18 7.61 16.33
N GLU A 41 12.96 6.55 16.56
CA GLU A 41 13.08 5.86 17.85
C GLU A 41 11.72 5.56 18.50
N ALA A 42 10.71 5.27 17.68
CA ALA A 42 9.34 5.08 18.12
C ALA A 42 9.25 3.87 19.05
N THR A 43 8.69 4.06 20.23
CA THR A 43 8.52 3.02 21.24
C THR A 43 7.08 2.97 21.73
N LYS A 44 6.56 1.75 21.88
CA LYS A 44 5.23 1.50 22.45
C LYS A 44 5.27 0.41 23.49
N VAL A 45 4.95 0.78 24.71
CA VAL A 45 4.69 -0.14 25.82
C VAL A 45 3.20 -0.07 26.17
N TYR A 46 2.52 -1.21 26.21
CA TYR A 46 1.13 -1.27 26.66
C TYR A 46 1.04 -1.32 28.18
N PRO A 47 -0.01 -0.72 28.79
CA PRO A 47 -0.21 -0.79 30.23
C PRO A 47 -0.17 -2.24 30.74
N GLY A 48 0.57 -2.48 31.83
CA GLY A 48 0.73 -3.80 32.45
C GLY A 48 1.72 -4.75 31.75
N ARG A 49 2.31 -4.38 30.62
CA ARG A 49 3.40 -5.13 29.98
C ARG A 49 4.76 -4.53 30.32
N ARG A 50 5.77 -5.41 30.51
CA ARG A 50 7.17 -4.98 30.74
C ARG A 50 7.94 -4.88 29.40
N THR A 51 7.59 -5.73 28.44
CA THR A 51 8.24 -5.72 27.12
C THR A 51 7.51 -4.78 26.18
N PRO A 52 8.23 -3.92 25.45
CA PRO A 52 7.65 -3.08 24.40
C PRO A 52 6.99 -3.93 23.30
N ALA A 53 5.91 -3.44 22.73
CA ALA A 53 5.33 -3.99 21.51
C ALA A 53 6.03 -3.45 20.25
N ILE A 54 6.62 -2.26 20.38
CA ILE A 54 7.56 -1.63 19.44
C ILE A 54 8.66 -1.00 20.32
N SER A 55 9.93 -1.23 19.98
CA SER A 55 11.10 -0.79 20.72
C SER A 55 12.07 -0.06 19.79
N ASN A 56 12.29 1.21 20.09
CA ASN A 56 13.31 2.05 19.39
C ASN A 56 13.25 1.93 17.85
N PHE A 57 12.03 1.90 17.30
CA PHE A 57 11.78 1.64 15.90
C PHE A 57 12.07 2.88 15.07
N THR A 58 13.09 2.79 14.21
CA THR A 58 13.48 3.86 13.29
C THR A 58 13.36 3.34 11.86
N LEU A 59 12.52 3.98 11.06
CA LEU A 59 12.24 3.60 9.68
C LEU A 59 11.77 4.82 8.91
N GLU A 60 12.32 5.04 7.72
CA GLU A 60 11.82 6.03 6.77
C GLU A 60 11.28 5.33 5.52
N ILE A 61 10.08 5.66 5.13
CA ILE A 61 9.41 5.17 3.93
C ILE A 61 9.33 6.33 2.94
N PRO A 62 10.07 6.25 1.82
CA PRO A 62 10.05 7.29 0.79
C PRO A 62 8.66 7.50 0.19
N ALA A 63 8.42 8.72 -0.26
CA ALA A 63 7.18 9.06 -0.94
C ALA A 63 6.95 8.19 -2.19
N GLY A 64 5.75 7.63 -2.33
CA GLY A 64 5.38 6.82 -3.47
C GLY A 64 5.85 5.36 -3.41
N GLU A 65 6.52 4.94 -2.35
CA GLU A 65 6.91 3.54 -2.19
C GLU A 65 5.89 2.71 -1.41
N ILE A 66 5.81 1.43 -1.75
CA ILE A 66 5.13 0.41 -0.96
C ILE A 66 6.16 -0.21 -0.02
N CYS A 67 6.03 0.04 1.27
CA CYS A 67 6.82 -0.61 2.32
C CYS A 67 6.00 -1.74 2.95
N VAL A 68 6.50 -2.97 2.86
CA VAL A 68 5.86 -4.13 3.47
C VAL A 68 6.45 -4.39 4.84
N LEU A 69 5.62 -4.36 5.88
CA LEU A 69 5.99 -4.79 7.23
C LEU A 69 5.68 -6.29 7.38
N ILE A 70 6.69 -7.09 7.63
CA ILE A 70 6.55 -8.53 7.77
C ILE A 70 7.28 -9.05 9.03
N GLY A 71 6.90 -10.22 9.51
CA GLY A 71 7.51 -10.87 10.66
C GLY A 71 6.52 -11.79 11.38
N PRO A 72 6.96 -12.55 12.41
CA PRO A 72 6.10 -13.45 13.16
C PRO A 72 4.91 -12.75 13.80
N SER A 73 3.92 -13.55 14.23
CA SER A 73 2.79 -13.01 15.00
C SER A 73 3.30 -12.34 16.29
N GLY A 74 2.79 -11.16 16.59
CA GLY A 74 3.23 -10.38 17.76
C GLY A 74 4.53 -9.59 17.57
N SER A 75 5.14 -9.54 16.39
CA SER A 75 6.36 -8.77 16.13
C SER A 75 6.18 -7.24 16.11
N GLY A 76 4.94 -6.73 16.20
CA GLY A 76 4.69 -5.28 16.30
C GLY A 76 4.08 -4.63 15.06
N LYS A 77 3.92 -5.32 13.92
CA LYS A 77 3.43 -4.77 12.64
C LYS A 77 2.15 -3.94 12.76
N THR A 78 1.07 -4.54 13.25
CA THR A 78 -0.21 -3.83 13.47
C THR A 78 -0.08 -2.71 14.52
N THR A 79 0.84 -2.85 15.50
CA THR A 79 1.13 -1.77 16.46
C THR A 79 1.76 -0.58 15.76
N ALA A 80 2.76 -0.79 14.89
CA ALA A 80 3.38 0.27 14.10
C ALA A 80 2.35 1.04 13.27
N MET A 81 1.46 0.34 12.55
CA MET A 81 0.38 0.98 11.79
C MET A 81 -0.60 1.78 12.67
N LYS A 82 -0.96 1.25 13.86
CA LYS A 82 -1.83 1.95 14.80
C LYS A 82 -1.20 3.21 15.36
N LEU A 83 0.13 3.27 15.47
CA LEU A 83 0.86 4.47 15.87
C LEU A 83 0.71 5.56 14.80
N VAL A 84 0.91 5.25 13.53
CA VAL A 84 0.79 6.21 12.41
C VAL A 84 -0.58 6.90 12.40
N ASN A 85 -1.65 6.14 12.60
CA ASN A 85 -3.02 6.66 12.58
C ASN A 85 -3.50 7.19 13.96
N ARG A 86 -2.58 7.31 14.93
CA ARG A 86 -2.88 7.70 16.33
C ARG A 86 -4.08 6.96 16.93
N LEU A 87 -4.27 5.69 16.57
CA LEU A 87 -5.24 4.82 17.24
C LEU A 87 -4.75 4.40 18.62
N ILE A 88 -3.45 4.45 18.84
CA ILE A 88 -2.77 4.26 20.13
C ILE A 88 -1.70 5.35 20.28
N PRO A 89 -1.46 5.85 21.49
CA PRO A 89 -0.40 6.83 21.72
C PRO A 89 0.98 6.14 21.73
N LEU A 90 2.01 6.87 21.28
CA LEU A 90 3.41 6.53 21.53
C LEU A 90 3.71 6.54 23.02
N THR A 91 4.72 5.76 23.44
CA THR A 91 5.31 5.85 24.78
C THR A 91 6.51 6.82 24.75
N SER A 92 7.33 6.75 23.70
CA SER A 92 8.43 7.68 23.42
C SER A 92 8.79 7.65 21.94
N GLY A 93 9.65 8.56 21.49
CA GLY A 93 10.00 8.74 20.10
C GLY A 93 8.94 9.54 19.35
N GLU A 94 9.00 9.51 18.03
CA GLU A 94 8.16 10.32 17.17
C GLU A 94 7.78 9.56 15.89
N VAL A 95 6.63 9.93 15.31
CA VAL A 95 6.24 9.57 13.94
C VAL A 95 5.96 10.86 13.18
N THR A 96 6.50 10.98 11.98
CA THR A 96 6.31 12.16 11.12
C THR A 96 5.73 11.79 9.77
N ILE A 97 4.92 12.69 9.20
CA ILE A 97 4.44 12.64 7.82
C ILE A 97 4.90 13.95 7.16
N ASP A 98 5.68 13.85 6.08
CA ASP A 98 6.32 14.99 5.40
C ASP A 98 7.11 15.89 6.38
N GLY A 99 7.82 15.25 7.32
CA GLY A 99 8.61 15.94 8.34
C GLY A 99 7.79 16.61 9.45
N ARG A 100 6.46 16.52 9.44
CA ARG A 100 5.59 17.06 10.50
C ARG A 100 5.23 15.97 11.51
N SER A 101 5.40 16.26 12.78
CA SER A 101 4.97 15.35 13.84
C SER A 101 3.47 15.06 13.75
N ILE A 102 3.09 13.79 13.74
CA ILE A 102 1.67 13.42 13.84
C ILE A 102 1.06 13.88 15.16
N GLY A 103 1.89 14.10 16.20
CA GLY A 103 1.47 14.61 17.50
C GLY A 103 0.86 16.01 17.43
N ASP A 104 1.37 16.84 16.52
CA ASP A 104 0.95 18.24 16.34
C ASP A 104 -0.28 18.39 15.42
N LEU A 105 -0.66 17.32 14.71
CA LEU A 105 -1.79 17.35 13.79
C LEU A 105 -3.12 17.13 14.53
N ASN A 106 -4.19 17.73 14.01
CA ASN A 106 -5.55 17.39 14.43
C ASN A 106 -5.85 15.91 14.08
N GLU A 107 -6.32 15.12 15.05
CA GLU A 107 -6.58 13.68 14.81
C GLU A 107 -7.57 13.39 13.69
N THR A 108 -8.59 14.25 13.53
CA THR A 108 -9.59 14.07 12.48
C THR A 108 -8.99 14.34 11.10
N GLU A 109 -8.16 15.37 10.98
CA GLU A 109 -7.46 15.72 9.74
C GLU A 109 -6.44 14.66 9.37
N LEU A 110 -5.62 14.22 10.34
CA LEU A 110 -4.67 13.12 10.17
C LEU A 110 -5.36 11.88 9.61
N ARG A 111 -6.44 11.43 10.26
CA ARG A 111 -7.17 10.21 9.84
C ARG A 111 -7.90 10.36 8.50
N ARG A 112 -8.33 11.56 8.12
CA ARG A 112 -8.87 11.85 6.78
C ARG A 112 -7.80 11.81 5.70
N GLY A 113 -6.56 12.19 6.03
CA GLY A 113 -5.41 12.15 5.14
C GLY A 113 -4.81 10.75 4.95
N ILE A 114 -5.31 9.72 5.63
CA ILE A 114 -4.80 8.35 5.58
C ILE A 114 -5.90 7.40 5.11
N GLY A 115 -5.65 6.67 4.02
CA GLY A 115 -6.46 5.53 3.62
C GLY A 115 -6.16 4.34 4.54
N TYR A 116 -7.18 3.69 5.09
CA TYR A 116 -6.94 2.54 5.99
C TYR A 116 -7.78 1.32 5.58
N VAL A 117 -7.10 0.21 5.31
CA VAL A 117 -7.68 -1.13 5.15
C VAL A 117 -7.42 -1.91 6.44
N PHE A 118 -8.48 -2.26 7.14
CA PHE A 118 -8.41 -3.02 8.39
C PHE A 118 -8.35 -4.52 8.11
N GLN A 119 -7.63 -5.27 8.94
CA GLN A 119 -7.62 -6.74 8.94
C GLN A 119 -9.04 -7.32 9.09
N GLN A 120 -9.86 -6.75 9.95
CA GLN A 120 -11.30 -7.00 9.98
C GLN A 120 -11.98 -6.01 9.05
N ILE A 121 -12.79 -6.48 8.14
CA ILE A 121 -13.35 -5.76 6.98
C ILE A 121 -13.91 -4.37 7.31
N GLY A 122 -14.46 -4.15 8.51
CA GLY A 122 -14.85 -2.84 9.05
C GLY A 122 -15.81 -2.02 8.18
N LEU A 123 -16.57 -2.67 7.28
CA LEU A 123 -17.63 -2.01 6.53
C LEU A 123 -18.79 -1.65 7.43
N PHE A 124 -19.45 -0.53 7.15
CA PHE A 124 -20.69 -0.12 7.84
C PHE A 124 -21.85 -0.97 7.33
N PRO A 125 -22.40 -1.90 8.13
CA PRO A 125 -23.38 -2.87 7.66
C PRO A 125 -24.74 -2.23 7.29
N HIS A 126 -25.02 -1.04 7.81
CA HIS A 126 -26.23 -0.26 7.56
C HIS A 126 -26.11 0.70 6.37
N MET A 127 -24.96 0.75 5.71
CA MET A 127 -24.73 1.54 4.51
C MET A 127 -24.58 0.63 3.30
N THR A 128 -25.04 1.11 2.14
CA THR A 128 -24.76 0.45 0.86
C THR A 128 -23.28 0.47 0.53
N VAL A 129 -22.85 -0.27 -0.49
CA VAL A 129 -21.47 -0.24 -1.00
C VAL A 129 -21.08 1.18 -1.43
N GLU A 130 -21.93 1.89 -2.19
CA GLU A 130 -21.72 3.31 -2.53
C GLU A 130 -21.56 4.18 -1.27
N GLY A 131 -22.37 3.92 -0.25
CA GLY A 131 -22.30 4.61 1.04
C GLY A 131 -20.97 4.38 1.76
N ASN A 132 -20.50 3.13 1.77
CA ASN A 132 -19.24 2.73 2.38
C ASN A 132 -18.03 3.35 1.65
N VAL A 133 -17.92 3.16 0.33
CA VAL A 133 -16.84 3.72 -0.48
C VAL A 133 -16.84 5.25 -0.42
N GLY A 134 -18.02 5.87 -0.50
CA GLY A 134 -18.18 7.33 -0.45
C GLY A 134 -18.01 7.98 0.93
N THR A 135 -17.68 7.23 1.99
CA THR A 135 -17.64 7.78 3.36
C THR A 135 -16.60 8.89 3.49
N VAL A 136 -15.34 8.64 3.15
CA VAL A 136 -14.26 9.63 3.28
C VAL A 136 -14.42 10.77 2.27
N PRO A 137 -14.68 10.53 0.97
CA PRO A 137 -14.99 11.59 0.02
C PRO A 137 -16.12 12.52 0.47
N ARG A 138 -17.19 11.97 1.08
CA ARG A 138 -18.30 12.78 1.61
C ARG A 138 -17.86 13.67 2.77
N LEU A 139 -17.03 13.15 3.69
CA LEU A 139 -16.43 13.93 4.77
C LEU A 139 -15.45 15.01 4.26
N ALA A 140 -14.86 14.78 3.09
CA ALA A 140 -14.02 15.76 2.38
C ALA A 140 -14.85 16.74 1.52
N GLY A 141 -16.18 16.71 1.58
CA GLY A 141 -17.05 17.66 0.89
C GLY A 141 -17.23 17.42 -0.61
N TRP A 142 -16.93 16.22 -1.12
CA TRP A 142 -17.08 15.94 -2.55
C TRP A 142 -18.57 15.96 -2.97
N PRO A 143 -18.88 16.44 -4.19
CA PRO A 143 -20.21 16.33 -4.78
C PRO A 143 -20.63 14.86 -4.95
N LYS A 144 -21.94 14.60 -4.82
CA LYS A 144 -22.48 13.22 -4.92
C LYS A 144 -22.14 12.52 -6.23
N GLU A 145 -22.19 13.26 -7.33
CA GLU A 145 -21.88 12.75 -8.68
C GLU A 145 -20.44 12.28 -8.77
N ARG A 146 -19.49 13.07 -8.22
CA ARG A 146 -18.08 12.69 -8.15
C ARG A 146 -17.85 11.47 -7.27
N ILE A 147 -18.52 11.39 -6.12
CA ILE A 147 -18.45 10.23 -5.22
C ILE A 147 -18.92 8.98 -5.95
N ARG A 148 -20.07 9.06 -6.63
CA ARG A 148 -20.62 7.93 -7.36
C ARG A 148 -19.74 7.48 -8.52
N ALA A 149 -19.22 8.42 -9.31
CA ALA A 149 -18.28 8.11 -10.39
C ALA A 149 -17.03 7.40 -9.85
N ARG A 150 -16.45 7.93 -8.77
CA ARG A 150 -15.29 7.30 -8.13
C ARG A 150 -15.58 5.93 -7.54
N ALA A 151 -16.75 5.75 -6.94
CA ALA A 151 -17.15 4.45 -6.41
C ALA A 151 -17.31 3.40 -7.54
N ARG A 152 -17.85 3.78 -8.71
CA ARG A 152 -17.93 2.90 -9.88
C ARG A 152 -16.55 2.45 -10.35
N GLU A 153 -15.67 3.41 -10.60
CA GLU A 153 -14.29 3.16 -11.02
C GLU A 153 -13.57 2.17 -10.06
N LEU A 154 -13.70 2.41 -8.76
CA LEU A 154 -13.04 1.56 -7.76
C LEU A 154 -13.69 0.18 -7.62
N LEU A 155 -15.00 0.03 -7.84
CA LEU A 155 -15.63 -1.29 -7.86
C LEU A 155 -15.16 -2.10 -9.07
N GLU A 156 -15.09 -1.50 -10.26
CA GLU A 156 -14.52 -2.13 -11.45
C GLU A 156 -13.09 -2.59 -11.21
N LEU A 157 -12.26 -1.71 -10.61
CA LEU A 157 -10.87 -2.03 -10.26
C LEU A 157 -10.76 -3.26 -9.36
N VAL A 158 -11.64 -3.37 -8.35
CA VAL A 158 -11.62 -4.52 -7.43
C VAL A 158 -12.44 -5.72 -7.95
N GLY A 159 -12.83 -5.71 -9.22
CA GLY A 159 -13.53 -6.81 -9.88
C GLY A 159 -14.93 -7.07 -9.34
N LEU A 160 -15.68 -6.00 -9.07
CA LEU A 160 -17.10 -6.00 -8.72
C LEU A 160 -17.89 -5.26 -9.80
N GLU A 161 -19.20 -5.60 -9.94
CA GLU A 161 -20.07 -5.02 -10.97
C GLU A 161 -20.78 -3.77 -10.43
N PRO A 162 -20.38 -2.55 -10.82
CA PRO A 162 -20.91 -1.33 -10.22
C PRO A 162 -22.43 -1.16 -10.37
N ASP A 163 -22.99 -1.57 -11.50
CA ASP A 163 -24.42 -1.39 -11.76
C ASP A 163 -25.31 -2.20 -10.82
N ASP A 164 -24.83 -3.38 -10.46
CA ASP A 164 -25.56 -4.29 -9.56
C ASP A 164 -25.17 -4.07 -8.11
N ASP A 165 -23.87 -3.82 -7.82
CA ASP A 165 -23.30 -3.92 -6.48
C ASP A 165 -23.35 -2.62 -5.67
N LEU A 166 -23.35 -1.43 -6.31
CA LEU A 166 -23.29 -0.14 -5.58
C LEU A 166 -24.43 0.05 -4.57
N LYS A 167 -25.62 -0.48 -4.86
CA LYS A 167 -26.82 -0.31 -4.02
C LYS A 167 -27.00 -1.40 -2.97
N ARG A 168 -26.21 -2.48 -3.06
CA ARG A 168 -26.30 -3.61 -2.14
C ARG A 168 -25.64 -3.28 -0.80
N TYR A 169 -25.96 -4.07 0.22
CA TYR A 169 -25.40 -3.94 1.56
C TYR A 169 -24.28 -4.97 1.79
N PRO A 170 -23.31 -4.68 2.67
CA PRO A 170 -22.18 -5.58 2.93
C PRO A 170 -22.58 -7.03 3.25
N GLY A 171 -23.68 -7.24 3.97
CA GLY A 171 -24.16 -8.58 4.32
C GLY A 171 -24.57 -9.48 3.15
N GLU A 172 -24.73 -8.91 1.95
CA GLU A 172 -25.08 -9.63 0.71
C GLU A 172 -23.86 -10.14 -0.07
N PHE A 173 -22.64 -9.90 0.47
CA PHE A 173 -21.38 -10.24 -0.16
C PHE A 173 -20.61 -11.28 0.63
N SER A 174 -19.83 -12.11 -0.06
CA SER A 174 -18.85 -13.00 0.58
C SER A 174 -17.76 -12.19 1.32
N GLY A 175 -17.06 -12.83 2.27
CA GLY A 175 -15.98 -12.17 3.01
C GLY A 175 -14.91 -11.58 2.08
N GLY A 176 -14.52 -12.29 1.02
CA GLY A 176 -13.57 -11.80 0.02
C GLY A 176 -14.11 -10.59 -0.76
N GLN A 177 -15.40 -10.59 -1.14
CA GLN A 177 -16.02 -9.41 -1.79
C GLN A 177 -16.08 -8.21 -0.84
N GLN A 178 -16.43 -8.43 0.44
CA GLN A 178 -16.41 -7.37 1.45
C GLN A 178 -14.99 -6.79 1.63
N GLN A 179 -13.96 -7.62 1.59
CA GLN A 179 -12.57 -7.17 1.67
C GLN A 179 -12.20 -6.28 0.48
N ARG A 180 -12.59 -6.66 -0.73
CA ARG A 180 -12.43 -5.84 -1.95
C ARG A 180 -13.13 -4.47 -1.84
N ILE A 181 -14.35 -4.43 -1.29
CA ILE A 181 -15.06 -3.18 -1.00
C ILE A 181 -14.29 -2.34 0.03
N GLY A 182 -13.68 -2.98 1.03
CA GLY A 182 -12.82 -2.32 2.02
C GLY A 182 -11.59 -1.65 1.41
N VAL A 183 -10.94 -2.31 0.45
CA VAL A 183 -9.83 -1.74 -0.35
C VAL A 183 -10.33 -0.55 -1.18
N ALA A 184 -11.43 -0.69 -1.92
CA ALA A 184 -12.03 0.39 -2.69
C ALA A 184 -12.35 1.62 -1.81
N ARG A 185 -12.91 1.41 -0.60
CA ARG A 185 -13.17 2.49 0.36
C ARG A 185 -11.90 3.23 0.78
N ALA A 186 -10.81 2.52 1.06
CA ALA A 186 -9.55 3.11 1.47
C ALA A 186 -8.91 3.96 0.37
N MET A 187 -9.16 3.64 -0.90
CA MET A 187 -8.63 4.34 -2.06
C MET A 187 -9.50 5.52 -2.53
N ALA A 188 -10.72 5.66 -1.96
CA ALA A 188 -11.75 6.50 -2.55
C ALA A 188 -11.42 8.00 -2.57
N ALA A 189 -10.77 8.53 -1.54
CA ALA A 189 -10.46 9.96 -1.44
C ALA A 189 -9.07 10.33 -1.98
N GLY A 190 -8.29 9.35 -2.47
CA GLY A 190 -6.97 9.62 -3.07
C GLY A 190 -5.91 10.08 -2.07
N GLN A 191 -5.95 9.56 -0.85
CA GLN A 191 -5.03 9.95 0.23
C GLN A 191 -3.55 9.73 -0.18
N PRO A 192 -2.62 10.59 0.27
CA PRO A 192 -1.20 10.48 -0.01
C PRO A 192 -0.52 9.29 0.68
N LEU A 193 -1.10 8.82 1.78
CA LEU A 193 -0.63 7.70 2.59
C LEU A 193 -1.74 6.66 2.77
N MET A 194 -1.40 5.39 2.59
CA MET A 194 -2.30 4.26 2.80
C MET A 194 -1.70 3.26 3.80
N LEU A 195 -2.53 2.77 4.70
CA LEU A 195 -2.19 1.71 5.65
C LEU A 195 -3.07 0.49 5.35
N MET A 196 -2.46 -0.65 5.08
CA MET A 196 -3.14 -1.87 4.68
C MET A 196 -2.74 -3.03 5.60
N ASP A 197 -3.67 -3.47 6.46
CA ASP A 197 -3.44 -4.58 7.40
C ASP A 197 -4.04 -5.87 6.84
N GLU A 198 -3.19 -6.75 6.27
CA GLU A 198 -3.56 -8.01 5.62
C GLU A 198 -4.72 -7.86 4.59
N PRO A 199 -4.61 -6.92 3.62
CA PRO A 199 -5.74 -6.51 2.77
C PRO A 199 -6.27 -7.63 1.87
N PHE A 200 -5.50 -8.68 1.63
CA PHE A 200 -5.84 -9.80 0.75
C PHE A 200 -5.97 -11.14 1.48
N GLY A 201 -5.89 -11.16 2.82
CA GLY A 201 -5.83 -12.39 3.62
C GLY A 201 -7.06 -13.31 3.50
N ALA A 202 -8.26 -12.76 3.26
CA ALA A 202 -9.50 -13.53 3.13
C ALA A 202 -9.83 -13.95 1.68
N LEU A 203 -8.93 -13.70 0.70
CA LEU A 203 -9.15 -14.03 -0.70
C LEU A 203 -8.61 -15.41 -1.06
N ASP A 204 -9.27 -16.07 -2.01
CA ASP A 204 -8.70 -17.24 -2.67
C ASP A 204 -7.44 -16.86 -3.48
N PRO A 205 -6.52 -17.80 -3.74
CA PRO A 205 -5.24 -17.50 -4.38
C PRO A 205 -5.35 -16.81 -5.74
N ILE A 206 -6.28 -17.23 -6.59
CA ILE A 206 -6.44 -16.67 -7.96
C ILE A 206 -6.94 -15.23 -7.90
N THR A 207 -7.96 -14.98 -7.08
CA THR A 207 -8.50 -13.63 -6.88
C THR A 207 -7.48 -12.72 -6.22
N ARG A 208 -6.70 -13.23 -5.24
CA ARG A 208 -5.63 -12.50 -4.57
C ARG A 208 -4.58 -12.04 -5.56
N ASP A 209 -4.07 -12.95 -6.37
CA ASP A 209 -3.01 -12.68 -7.35
C ASP A 209 -3.43 -11.60 -8.34
N ARG A 210 -4.64 -11.72 -8.90
CA ARG A 210 -5.22 -10.72 -9.81
C ARG A 210 -5.34 -9.34 -9.15
N LEU A 211 -5.87 -9.27 -7.92
CA LEU A 211 -6.06 -7.97 -7.24
C LEU A 211 -4.73 -7.32 -6.84
N GLN A 212 -3.71 -8.10 -6.52
CA GLN A 212 -2.35 -7.59 -6.31
C GLN A 212 -1.82 -6.96 -7.59
N ASP A 213 -1.97 -7.63 -8.73
CA ASP A 213 -1.53 -7.09 -10.03
C ASP A 213 -2.30 -5.82 -10.41
N ASP A 214 -3.62 -5.80 -10.21
CA ASP A 214 -4.46 -4.63 -10.46
C ASP A 214 -4.06 -3.45 -9.54
N PHE A 215 -3.77 -3.73 -8.27
CA PHE A 215 -3.29 -2.74 -7.31
C PHE A 215 -1.92 -2.18 -7.71
N LEU A 216 -0.97 -3.04 -8.09
CA LEU A 216 0.37 -2.62 -8.52
C LEU A 216 0.32 -1.77 -9.80
N ARG A 217 -0.54 -2.11 -10.76
CA ARG A 217 -0.76 -1.30 -11.97
C ARG A 217 -1.28 0.09 -11.61
N LEU A 218 -2.33 0.17 -10.77
CA LEU A 218 -2.86 1.46 -10.34
C LEU A 218 -1.83 2.28 -9.55
N HIS A 219 -1.06 1.62 -8.69
CA HIS A 219 0.00 2.28 -7.92
C HIS A 219 1.09 2.85 -8.84
N ALA A 220 1.43 2.16 -9.93
CA ALA A 220 2.39 2.65 -10.92
C ALA A 220 1.88 3.91 -11.66
N GLU A 221 0.56 4.00 -11.91
CA GLU A 221 -0.05 5.17 -12.56
C GLU A 221 -0.16 6.37 -11.61
N VAL A 222 -0.54 6.12 -10.35
CA VAL A 222 -0.73 7.15 -9.32
C VAL A 222 -0.02 6.72 -8.04
N PRO A 223 1.30 6.93 -7.94
CA PRO A 223 2.08 6.51 -6.78
C PRO A 223 1.56 7.14 -5.48
N LYS A 224 1.34 6.31 -4.47
CA LYS A 224 1.01 6.69 -3.08
C LYS A 224 1.96 5.97 -2.15
N THR A 225 2.25 6.56 -1.00
CA THR A 225 3.01 5.86 0.02
C THR A 225 2.11 4.84 0.70
N VAL A 226 2.54 3.59 0.72
CA VAL A 226 1.75 2.48 1.26
C VAL A 226 2.54 1.75 2.33
N VAL A 227 1.96 1.62 3.51
CA VAL A 227 2.42 0.67 4.54
C VAL A 227 1.53 -0.56 4.44
N PHE A 228 2.12 -1.66 4.02
CA PHE A 228 1.43 -2.91 3.77
C PHE A 228 1.87 -3.95 4.80
N VAL A 229 0.95 -4.52 5.55
CA VAL A 229 1.24 -5.60 6.50
C VAL A 229 0.78 -6.93 5.94
N THR A 230 1.67 -7.91 5.98
CA THR A 230 1.37 -9.31 5.67
C THR A 230 2.17 -10.26 6.55
N HIS A 231 1.80 -11.52 6.55
CA HIS A 231 2.59 -12.63 7.12
C HIS A 231 3.15 -13.55 6.03
N ASP A 232 2.86 -13.27 4.77
CA ASP A 232 3.27 -14.05 3.60
C ASP A 232 4.49 -13.38 2.92
N ILE A 233 5.62 -14.10 2.90
CA ILE A 233 6.87 -13.58 2.31
C ILE A 233 6.76 -13.42 0.78
N ASP A 234 6.02 -14.30 0.10
CA ASP A 234 5.86 -14.22 -1.35
C ASP A 234 5.00 -13.00 -1.72
N GLU A 235 3.99 -12.69 -0.90
CA GLU A 235 3.23 -11.45 -1.03
C GLU A 235 4.11 -10.21 -0.78
N ALA A 236 4.98 -10.24 0.23
CA ALA A 236 5.90 -9.14 0.52
C ALA A 236 6.87 -8.89 -0.64
N ILE A 237 7.40 -9.94 -1.24
CA ILE A 237 8.30 -9.87 -2.40
C ILE A 237 7.57 -9.30 -3.62
N LYS A 238 6.33 -9.71 -3.86
CA LYS A 238 5.53 -9.25 -5.00
C LYS A 238 5.12 -7.80 -4.88
N MET A 239 4.68 -7.39 -3.68
CA MET A 239 4.05 -6.08 -3.44
C MET A 239 5.04 -4.98 -3.09
N GLY A 240 6.16 -5.30 -2.42
CA GLY A 240 7.03 -4.32 -1.78
C GLY A 240 8.09 -3.72 -2.71
N HIS A 241 8.22 -2.40 -2.69
CA HIS A 241 9.45 -1.74 -3.13
C HIS A 241 10.54 -1.95 -2.07
N ARG A 242 10.14 -1.92 -0.80
CA ARG A 242 10.97 -2.24 0.36
C ARG A 242 10.22 -3.14 1.33
N ILE A 243 10.97 -3.97 2.05
CA ILE A 243 10.45 -4.87 3.08
C ILE A 243 11.14 -4.55 4.40
N ALA A 244 10.34 -4.33 5.44
CA ALA A 244 10.81 -4.18 6.81
C ALA A 244 10.48 -5.45 7.60
N ILE A 245 11.49 -6.18 8.01
CA ILE A 245 11.34 -7.43 8.78
C ILE A 245 11.41 -7.07 10.27
N LEU A 246 10.33 -7.36 10.99
CA LEU A 246 10.19 -7.10 12.41
C LEU A 246 10.27 -8.39 13.24
N ARG A 247 10.97 -8.32 14.38
CA ARG A 247 10.99 -9.37 15.40
C ARG A 247 10.93 -8.75 16.79
N GLU A 248 10.03 -9.21 17.63
CA GLU A 248 9.92 -8.80 19.04
C GLU A 248 9.84 -7.27 19.28
N GLY A 249 9.22 -6.55 18.33
CA GLY A 249 9.07 -5.09 18.38
C GLY A 249 10.23 -4.30 17.80
N GLU A 250 11.24 -4.95 17.28
CA GLU A 250 12.43 -4.32 16.70
C GLU A 250 12.49 -4.52 15.17
N LEU A 251 13.10 -3.56 14.48
CA LEU A 251 13.43 -3.67 13.05
C LEU A 251 14.71 -4.49 12.89
N VAL A 252 14.61 -5.64 12.23
CA VAL A 252 15.76 -6.54 12.01
C VAL A 252 16.48 -6.23 10.71
N GLN A 253 15.70 -6.02 9.64
CA GLN A 253 16.24 -5.64 8.34
C GLN A 253 15.22 -4.79 7.59
N TYR A 254 15.70 -3.79 6.84
CA TYR A 254 14.90 -2.96 5.95
C TYR A 254 15.65 -2.75 4.65
N ASP A 255 15.13 -3.31 3.56
CA ASP A 255 15.79 -3.27 2.26
C ASP A 255 14.84 -3.60 1.11
N THR A 256 15.37 -3.60 -0.12
CA THR A 256 14.64 -4.12 -1.29
C THR A 256 14.42 -5.63 -1.17
N PRO A 257 13.36 -6.18 -1.81
CA PRO A 257 13.13 -7.63 -1.83
C PRO A 257 14.35 -8.44 -2.29
N ASP A 258 15.03 -7.99 -3.37
CA ASP A 258 16.20 -8.68 -3.87
C ASP A 258 17.34 -8.73 -2.86
N HIS A 259 17.64 -7.60 -2.20
CA HIS A 259 18.75 -7.54 -1.23
C HIS A 259 18.46 -8.40 0.01
N ILE A 260 17.21 -8.42 0.50
CA ILE A 260 16.81 -9.30 1.61
C ILE A 260 17.00 -10.78 1.26
N LEU A 261 16.66 -11.17 0.03
CA LEU A 261 16.81 -12.55 -0.44
C LEU A 261 18.27 -12.93 -0.70
N ALA A 262 19.07 -11.99 -1.23
CA ALA A 262 20.50 -12.20 -1.53
C ALA A 262 21.38 -12.18 -0.27
N ALA A 263 21.17 -11.19 0.60
CA ALA A 263 21.99 -10.89 1.78
C ALA A 263 21.13 -10.72 3.04
N PRO A 264 20.57 -11.82 3.60
CA PRO A 264 19.87 -11.77 4.88
C PRO A 264 20.79 -11.27 5.99
N ALA A 265 20.32 -10.32 6.80
CA ALA A 265 21.13 -9.69 7.85
C ALA A 265 21.58 -10.66 8.96
N ASN A 266 20.88 -11.76 9.17
CA ASN A 266 21.19 -12.78 10.16
C ASN A 266 20.45 -14.10 9.86
N GLU A 267 20.72 -15.12 10.66
CA GLU A 267 20.11 -16.46 10.55
C GLU A 267 18.58 -16.40 10.65
N PHE A 268 18.03 -15.58 11.55
CA PHE A 268 16.58 -15.43 11.65
C PHE A 268 15.95 -14.95 10.34
N VAL A 269 16.55 -13.95 9.68
CA VAL A 269 16.06 -13.47 8.38
C VAL A 269 16.21 -14.56 7.32
N ALA A 270 17.36 -15.24 7.28
CA ALA A 270 17.61 -16.34 6.34
C ALA A 270 16.57 -17.46 6.46
N ASP A 271 16.24 -17.86 7.69
CA ASP A 271 15.22 -18.87 7.96
C ASP A 271 13.81 -18.37 7.62
N PHE A 272 13.54 -17.09 7.92
CA PHE A 272 12.24 -16.48 7.69
C PHE A 272 11.90 -16.37 6.21
N VAL A 273 12.87 -16.01 5.36
CA VAL A 273 12.67 -15.93 3.90
C VAL A 273 12.67 -17.29 3.22
N GLY A 274 13.23 -18.32 3.87
CA GLY A 274 13.22 -19.71 3.45
C GLY A 274 14.43 -20.14 2.63
N ALA A 275 14.62 -21.46 2.56
CA ALA A 275 15.73 -22.08 1.84
C ALA A 275 15.65 -21.88 0.31
N ASP A 276 14.44 -21.61 -0.20
CA ASP A 276 14.14 -21.39 -1.62
C ASP A 276 14.33 -19.92 -2.05
N ARG A 277 14.97 -19.10 -1.20
CA ARG A 277 15.20 -17.66 -1.45
C ARG A 277 15.82 -17.34 -2.81
N GLY A 278 16.73 -18.22 -3.32
CA GLY A 278 17.31 -18.07 -4.65
C GLY A 278 16.25 -18.15 -5.76
N LEU A 279 15.30 -19.08 -5.65
CA LEU A 279 14.19 -19.17 -6.59
C LEU A 279 13.22 -17.98 -6.45
N LYS A 280 12.99 -17.51 -5.22
CA LYS A 280 12.15 -16.32 -4.96
C LYS A 280 12.72 -15.05 -5.59
N ARG A 281 14.05 -14.93 -5.72
CA ARG A 281 14.69 -13.80 -6.44
C ARG A 281 14.22 -13.70 -7.88
N LEU A 282 13.91 -14.81 -8.54
CA LEU A 282 13.39 -14.81 -9.90
C LEU A 282 11.98 -14.17 -10.04
N ASN A 283 11.26 -13.99 -8.92
CA ASN A 283 10.00 -13.22 -8.89
C ASN A 283 10.22 -11.70 -8.80
N VAL A 284 11.43 -11.26 -8.52
CA VAL A 284 11.79 -9.84 -8.45
C VAL A 284 12.23 -9.31 -9.81
N TRP A 285 12.91 -10.15 -10.60
CA TRP A 285 13.58 -9.75 -11.81
C TRP A 285 12.78 -10.05 -13.09
N ARG A 286 12.86 -9.13 -14.06
CA ARG A 286 12.27 -9.27 -15.40
C ARG A 286 13.35 -9.39 -16.46
N LEU A 287 13.00 -9.97 -17.61
CA LEU A 287 13.92 -10.09 -18.75
C LEU A 287 14.51 -8.75 -19.20
N SER A 288 13.73 -7.66 -19.13
CA SER A 288 14.20 -6.31 -19.49
C SER A 288 15.37 -5.79 -18.66
N GLN A 289 15.63 -6.40 -17.51
CA GLN A 289 16.72 -6.02 -16.58
C GLN A 289 18.00 -6.83 -16.80
N LEU A 290 17.97 -7.79 -17.73
CA LEU A 290 19.14 -8.60 -18.08
C LEU A 290 19.88 -8.02 -19.29
N ASP A 291 21.18 -8.24 -19.32
CA ASP A 291 21.98 -8.11 -20.54
C ASP A 291 21.65 -9.28 -21.48
N LEU A 292 20.94 -8.99 -22.56
CA LEU A 292 20.53 -10.00 -23.52
C LEU A 292 21.70 -10.38 -24.43
N GLU A 293 21.82 -11.67 -24.72
CA GLU A 293 22.77 -12.16 -25.71
C GLU A 293 22.26 -11.86 -27.14
N PRO A 294 23.13 -11.65 -28.11
CA PRO A 294 22.73 -11.51 -29.50
C PRO A 294 21.89 -12.69 -29.97
N LEU A 295 21.00 -12.45 -30.92
CA LEU A 295 20.27 -13.53 -31.58
C LEU A 295 21.22 -14.47 -32.30
N PRO A 296 20.90 -15.79 -32.33
CA PRO A 296 21.65 -16.75 -33.11
C PRO A 296 21.70 -16.34 -34.61
N PRO A 297 22.78 -16.68 -35.35
CA PRO A 297 22.92 -16.35 -36.78
C PRO A 297 21.77 -16.88 -37.66
N ASP A 298 21.19 -17.99 -37.23
CA ASP A 298 20.08 -18.66 -37.95
C ASP A 298 18.69 -18.04 -37.62
N GLY A 299 18.69 -16.91 -36.88
CA GLY A 299 17.48 -16.21 -36.46
C GLY A 299 16.95 -16.62 -35.10
N PRO A 300 15.76 -16.12 -34.70
CA PRO A 300 15.13 -16.47 -33.42
C PRO A 300 14.95 -17.98 -33.29
N ALA A 301 15.47 -18.56 -32.21
CA ALA A 301 15.37 -19.98 -31.92
C ALA A 301 14.60 -20.23 -30.62
N GLY A 302 13.77 -21.26 -30.61
CA GLY A 302 13.01 -21.67 -29.44
C GLY A 302 11.78 -20.80 -29.15
N PRO A 303 11.15 -20.97 -27.98
CA PRO A 303 10.00 -20.19 -27.55
C PRO A 303 10.38 -18.72 -27.35
N THR A 304 9.38 -17.83 -27.42
CA THR A 304 9.52 -16.40 -27.18
C THR A 304 8.94 -16.01 -25.83
N ALA A 305 9.58 -15.04 -25.18
CA ALA A 305 9.04 -14.39 -23.98
C ALA A 305 9.16 -12.87 -24.13
N ARG A 306 8.19 -12.14 -23.60
CA ARG A 306 8.21 -10.67 -23.60
C ARG A 306 9.26 -10.16 -22.63
N ASP A 307 9.83 -9.01 -22.92
CA ASP A 307 10.86 -8.40 -22.09
C ASP A 307 10.36 -8.00 -20.68
N ASP A 308 9.04 -7.84 -20.49
CA ASP A 308 8.41 -7.59 -19.19
C ASP A 308 8.11 -8.88 -18.37
N THR A 309 8.44 -10.07 -18.90
CA THR A 309 8.18 -11.36 -18.24
C THR A 309 9.14 -11.56 -17.06
N LEU A 310 8.60 -12.09 -15.93
CA LEU A 310 9.40 -12.46 -14.76
C LEU A 310 10.35 -13.61 -15.06
N LEU A 311 11.55 -13.60 -14.49
CA LEU A 311 12.54 -14.65 -14.74
C LEU A 311 12.09 -16.03 -14.29
N ARG A 312 11.24 -16.11 -13.26
CA ARG A 312 10.61 -17.37 -12.83
C ARG A 312 9.77 -18.00 -13.93
N ASP A 313 8.97 -17.19 -14.63
CA ASP A 313 8.07 -17.67 -15.69
C ASP A 313 8.89 -18.08 -16.92
N VAL A 314 9.97 -17.35 -17.22
CA VAL A 314 10.93 -17.72 -18.27
C VAL A 314 11.63 -19.04 -17.94
N LEU A 315 12.07 -19.22 -16.70
CA LEU A 315 12.67 -20.50 -16.25
C LEU A 315 11.66 -21.64 -16.37
N SER A 316 10.41 -21.42 -15.95
CA SER A 316 9.32 -22.39 -16.08
C SER A 316 9.08 -22.79 -17.54
N LEU A 317 9.05 -21.78 -18.45
CA LEU A 317 8.91 -22.01 -19.89
C LEU A 317 10.05 -22.87 -20.43
N MET A 318 11.31 -22.52 -20.09
CA MET A 318 12.48 -23.27 -20.54
C MET A 318 12.45 -24.75 -20.09
N LEU A 319 12.10 -24.97 -18.83
CA LEU A 319 12.01 -26.32 -18.26
C LEU A 319 10.87 -27.15 -18.88
N THR A 320 9.72 -26.52 -19.13
CA THR A 320 8.54 -27.16 -19.71
C THR A 320 8.77 -27.57 -21.17
N GLU A 321 9.39 -26.68 -21.94
CA GLU A 321 9.68 -26.92 -23.37
C GLU A 321 10.99 -27.68 -23.59
N GLY A 322 11.79 -27.91 -22.52
CA GLY A 322 13.09 -28.59 -22.60
C GLY A 322 14.12 -27.86 -23.43
N VAL A 323 14.12 -26.54 -23.38
CA VAL A 323 15.04 -25.66 -24.14
C VAL A 323 16.04 -24.95 -23.24
N GLU A 324 17.24 -24.72 -23.77
CA GLU A 324 18.31 -24.02 -23.05
C GLU A 324 18.32 -22.51 -23.34
N ARG A 325 17.46 -22.02 -24.26
CA ARG A 325 17.45 -20.63 -24.70
C ARG A 325 16.03 -20.18 -25.06
N VAL A 326 15.73 -18.93 -24.73
CA VAL A 326 14.47 -18.25 -25.07
C VAL A 326 14.79 -16.98 -25.85
N THR A 327 14.03 -16.69 -26.89
CA THR A 327 14.09 -15.42 -27.61
C THR A 327 13.28 -14.37 -26.87
N VAL A 328 13.87 -13.21 -26.57
CA VAL A 328 13.23 -12.09 -25.91
C VAL A 328 12.66 -11.16 -26.97
N VAL A 329 11.37 -10.82 -26.83
CA VAL A 329 10.66 -9.90 -27.74
C VAL A 329 10.17 -8.67 -26.99
N ASP A 330 10.05 -7.55 -27.69
CA ASP A 330 9.42 -6.33 -27.16
C ASP A 330 7.89 -6.40 -27.18
N GLY A 331 7.24 -5.28 -26.80
CA GLY A 331 5.78 -5.15 -26.79
C GLY A 331 5.11 -5.36 -28.16
N ASP A 332 5.84 -5.11 -29.25
CA ASP A 332 5.39 -5.27 -30.65
C ASP A 332 5.75 -6.65 -31.22
N GLY A 333 6.36 -7.53 -30.40
CA GLY A 333 6.77 -8.87 -30.81
C GLY A 333 8.09 -8.90 -31.63
N GLN A 334 8.87 -7.81 -31.66
CA GLN A 334 10.15 -7.77 -32.37
C GLN A 334 11.25 -8.37 -31.49
N PRO A 335 12.10 -9.25 -32.04
CA PRO A 335 13.19 -9.85 -31.30
C PRO A 335 14.23 -8.82 -30.87
N LYS A 336 14.55 -8.78 -29.56
CA LYS A 336 15.59 -7.91 -28.95
C LYS A 336 16.89 -8.65 -28.70
N GLY A 337 16.84 -9.96 -28.50
CA GLY A 337 17.97 -10.78 -28.14
C GLY A 337 17.51 -12.13 -27.61
N SER A 338 18.39 -12.83 -26.93
CA SER A 338 18.09 -14.12 -26.30
C SER A 338 18.65 -14.20 -24.90
N VAL A 339 18.08 -15.08 -24.07
CA VAL A 339 18.58 -15.41 -22.75
C VAL A 339 18.81 -16.91 -22.63
N ALA A 340 19.96 -17.31 -22.05
CA ALA A 340 20.28 -18.70 -21.79
C ALA A 340 19.83 -19.13 -20.39
N LEU A 341 19.52 -20.42 -20.23
CA LEU A 341 19.18 -21.03 -18.95
C LEU A 341 20.31 -20.81 -17.90
N GLU A 342 21.58 -20.87 -18.34
CA GLU A 342 22.72 -20.62 -17.48
C GLU A 342 22.72 -19.20 -16.89
N THR A 343 22.32 -18.19 -17.66
CA THR A 343 22.22 -16.80 -17.21
C THR A 343 21.17 -16.67 -16.09
N ILE A 344 20.00 -17.30 -16.23
CA ILE A 344 18.96 -17.28 -15.20
C ILE A 344 19.39 -18.06 -13.96
N THR A 345 19.97 -19.25 -14.14
CA THR A 345 20.38 -20.10 -13.00
C THR A 345 21.54 -19.50 -12.20
N ARG A 346 22.40 -18.71 -12.85
CA ARG A 346 23.48 -17.96 -12.17
C ARG A 346 22.92 -16.96 -11.15
N LEU A 347 21.80 -16.31 -11.45
CA LEU A 347 21.14 -15.33 -10.56
C LEU A 347 20.53 -15.97 -9.30
N ILE A 348 20.33 -17.28 -9.27
CA ILE A 348 19.86 -17.99 -8.07
C ILE A 348 20.95 -18.05 -6.99
N GLY A 349 22.22 -17.94 -7.39
CA GLY A 349 23.36 -17.96 -6.47
C GLY A 349 23.45 -16.71 -5.58
N PRO A 350 24.12 -16.82 -4.40
CA PRO A 350 24.43 -15.65 -3.59
C PRO A 350 25.34 -14.70 -4.36
N ASP A 351 25.22 -13.39 -4.06
CA ASP A 351 26.10 -12.31 -4.56
C ASP A 351 26.04 -11.98 -6.08
N GLN A 352 24.96 -12.34 -6.77
CA GLN A 352 24.82 -11.97 -8.18
C GLN A 352 23.60 -11.09 -8.40
N SER A 353 23.84 -9.82 -8.80
CA SER A 353 22.82 -8.93 -9.35
C SER A 353 22.85 -8.98 -10.88
N PRO A 354 21.71 -8.90 -11.57
CA PRO A 354 21.65 -8.98 -13.03
C PRO A 354 22.21 -7.74 -13.73
N VAL A 355 22.43 -6.63 -13.02
CA VAL A 355 22.99 -5.39 -13.56
C VAL A 355 24.26 -5.06 -12.78
N GLY A 356 25.32 -4.79 -13.50
CA GLY A 356 26.52 -4.17 -12.91
C GLY A 356 26.10 -2.86 -12.22
N ALA A 357 26.33 -2.79 -10.91
CA ALA A 357 25.99 -1.70 -10.02
C ALA A 357 26.50 -0.35 -10.48
#